data_1e62699e73060a8b0c1fafb4548ccf21
#
_entry.id   1e62699e73060a8b0c1fafb4548ccf21
#
_cell.length_a   1.000
_cell.length_b   1.000
_cell.length_c   1.000
_cell.angle_alpha   90.00
_cell.angle_beta   90.00
_cell.angle_gamma   90.00
#
_symmetry.space_group_name_H-M   'P 1'
#
loop_
_entity.id
_entity.type
_entity.pdbx_description
1 polymer ?
#
loop_
_entity_poly.entity_id
_entity_poly.type
_entity_poly.pdbx_seq_one_letter_code
_entity_poly.pdbx_strand_id
1 'polypeptide(L)'
;VATVSKALNGHKDVSEATRERLMKAAKEMGYFPNSQARALKTNRTYNLGVMYLDEAGSGLTHEFFAKVLDSFKTTAEAAGYDITFINRDVGKQKMSTYEHCKYRNVDGVIIACTDFTSQDVYEVINGDIPVVTIDHIFDCRTAIMSNNEKGMEELINYVTKMGHRKIAFIQGNRSAVAERRLAGFYKACMTRGISVDPDWILNGDYHNPDLTYKLTKELLSRENKPTCVFMPDDYSAMGAFNAVKEMGLSVPEDISIVGYDGIAYSQLLSPKLTTYLQDTDLIGVTAAKQLVSLIENPQTTFKEVITVDGKLLEGGSVSDIN
;
A
#
# COMPACT_ATOMS: atom_id res chain seq x y z
N VAL A 1 -14.65 27.67 -35.23
CA VAL A 1 -13.87 27.17 -34.08
C VAL A 1 -14.79 26.71 -32.97
N ALA A 2 -15.81 27.47 -32.54
CA ALA A 2 -16.70 27.10 -31.44
C ALA A 2 -17.45 25.77 -31.67
N THR A 3 -18.04 25.59 -32.87
CA THR A 3 -18.81 24.37 -33.23
C THR A 3 -17.92 23.12 -33.27
N VAL A 4 -16.69 23.24 -33.78
CA VAL A 4 -15.72 22.12 -33.79
C VAL A 4 -15.35 21.72 -32.36
N SER A 5 -15.03 22.70 -31.51
CA SER A 5 -14.74 22.44 -30.11
C SER A 5 -15.91 21.77 -29.37
N LYS A 6 -17.15 22.22 -29.60
CA LYS A 6 -18.36 21.62 -29.04
C LYS A 6 -18.56 20.18 -29.52
N ALA A 7 -18.39 19.93 -30.83
CA ALA A 7 -18.51 18.60 -31.41
C ALA A 7 -17.49 17.62 -30.83
N LEU A 8 -16.22 18.02 -30.78
CA LEU A 8 -15.10 17.20 -30.21
C LEU A 8 -15.22 16.95 -28.70
N ASN A 9 -15.90 17.82 -27.96
CA ASN A 9 -16.14 17.68 -26.53
C ASN A 9 -17.53 17.08 -26.19
N GLY A 10 -18.25 16.54 -27.17
CA GLY A 10 -19.50 15.80 -26.91
C GLY A 10 -20.68 16.65 -26.44
N HIS A 11 -20.68 17.98 -26.69
CA HIS A 11 -21.81 18.85 -26.32
C HIS A 11 -23.10 18.46 -27.03
N LYS A 12 -24.20 18.42 -26.27
CA LYS A 12 -25.54 18.00 -26.76
C LYS A 12 -26.17 18.93 -27.77
N ASP A 13 -25.69 20.15 -27.87
CA ASP A 13 -26.18 21.17 -28.83
C ASP A 13 -25.60 21.04 -30.26
N VAL A 14 -24.81 20.00 -30.53
CA VAL A 14 -24.30 19.63 -31.85
C VAL A 14 -25.00 18.35 -32.30
N SER A 15 -25.64 18.39 -33.50
CA SER A 15 -26.30 17.20 -34.04
C SER A 15 -25.32 16.05 -34.29
N GLU A 16 -25.81 14.81 -34.16
CA GLU A 16 -25.00 13.59 -34.32
C GLU A 16 -24.27 13.57 -35.67
N ALA A 17 -24.98 13.87 -36.76
CA ALA A 17 -24.41 13.93 -38.11
C ALA A 17 -23.28 14.98 -38.23
N THR A 18 -23.40 16.13 -37.56
CA THR A 18 -22.35 17.15 -37.55
C THR A 18 -21.18 16.71 -36.74
N ARG A 19 -21.42 16.04 -35.60
CA ARG A 19 -20.38 15.48 -34.72
C ARG A 19 -19.56 14.45 -35.47
N GLU A 20 -20.20 13.45 -36.07
CA GLU A 20 -19.52 12.40 -36.84
C GLU A 20 -18.65 12.97 -37.96
N ARG A 21 -19.21 13.92 -38.75
CA ARG A 21 -18.46 14.58 -39.81
C ARG A 21 -17.22 15.31 -39.30
N LEU A 22 -17.34 16.04 -38.18
CA LEU A 22 -16.23 16.79 -37.61
C LEU A 22 -15.19 15.86 -36.92
N MET A 23 -15.61 14.77 -36.28
CA MET A 23 -14.71 13.76 -35.74
C MET A 23 -13.92 13.06 -36.85
N LYS A 24 -14.59 12.71 -37.98
CA LYS A 24 -13.92 12.11 -39.13
C LYS A 24 -12.89 13.06 -39.73
N ALA A 25 -13.26 14.33 -39.96
CA ALA A 25 -12.33 15.33 -40.47
C ALA A 25 -11.14 15.58 -39.54
N ALA A 26 -11.37 15.67 -38.24
CA ALA A 26 -10.29 15.79 -37.26
C ALA A 26 -9.33 14.61 -37.33
N LYS A 27 -9.83 13.38 -37.41
CA LYS A 27 -9.04 12.16 -37.57
C LYS A 27 -8.23 12.15 -38.87
N GLU A 28 -8.83 12.52 -39.98
CA GLU A 28 -8.17 12.62 -41.32
C GLU A 28 -7.07 13.69 -41.34
N MET A 29 -7.25 14.79 -40.59
CA MET A 29 -6.25 15.86 -40.42
C MET A 29 -5.19 15.58 -39.35
N GLY A 30 -5.26 14.47 -38.66
CA GLY A 30 -4.36 14.18 -37.53
C GLY A 30 -4.53 15.13 -36.33
N TYR A 31 -5.69 15.79 -36.22
CA TYR A 31 -5.97 16.73 -35.16
C TYR A 31 -6.39 15.98 -33.87
N PHE A 32 -5.63 16.18 -32.79
CA PHE A 32 -6.01 15.75 -31.47
C PHE A 32 -6.32 16.95 -30.58
N PRO A 33 -7.46 16.95 -29.84
CA PRO A 33 -7.76 18.00 -28.87
C PRO A 33 -6.62 18.14 -27.86
N ASN A 34 -6.19 19.36 -27.60
CA ASN A 34 -5.17 19.63 -26.59
C ASN A 34 -5.81 19.56 -25.21
N SER A 35 -5.38 18.60 -24.40
CA SER A 35 -5.86 18.39 -23.02
C SER A 35 -5.64 19.60 -22.12
N GLN A 36 -4.53 20.32 -22.29
CA GLN A 36 -4.23 21.54 -21.52
C GLN A 36 -5.20 22.67 -21.86
N ALA A 37 -5.55 22.83 -23.15
CA ALA A 37 -6.55 23.83 -23.56
C ALA A 37 -7.97 23.48 -23.04
N ARG A 38 -8.27 22.19 -22.89
CA ARG A 38 -9.50 21.72 -22.27
C ARG A 38 -9.49 22.01 -20.77
N ALA A 39 -8.38 21.72 -20.09
CA ALA A 39 -8.20 21.96 -18.66
C ALA A 39 -8.42 23.44 -18.28
N LEU A 40 -7.92 24.39 -19.08
CA LEU A 40 -8.15 25.82 -18.90
C LEU A 40 -9.64 26.21 -18.91
N LYS A 41 -10.48 25.48 -19.66
CA LYS A 41 -11.92 25.74 -19.75
C LYS A 41 -12.72 25.05 -18.66
N THR A 42 -12.34 23.84 -18.27
CA THR A 42 -13.08 22.99 -17.33
C THR A 42 -12.55 23.07 -15.91
N ASN A 43 -11.38 23.66 -15.71
CA ASN A 43 -10.60 23.67 -14.48
C ASN A 43 -10.31 22.24 -13.98
N ARG A 44 -10.22 21.26 -14.90
CA ARG A 44 -9.92 19.85 -14.62
C ARG A 44 -9.00 19.28 -15.69
N THR A 45 -8.00 18.55 -15.24
CA THR A 45 -7.03 17.87 -16.12
C THR A 45 -7.35 16.41 -16.34
N TYR A 46 -8.18 15.82 -15.49
CA TYR A 46 -8.41 14.37 -15.39
C TYR A 46 -7.11 13.61 -15.17
N ASN A 47 -6.24 14.15 -14.31
CA ASN A 47 -4.94 13.58 -13.99
C ASN A 47 -4.77 13.51 -12.47
N LEU A 48 -4.46 12.32 -11.94
CA LEU A 48 -4.19 12.08 -10.53
C LEU A 48 -2.69 11.97 -10.30
N GLY A 49 -2.20 12.63 -9.25
CA GLY A 49 -0.82 12.50 -8.79
C GLY A 49 -0.64 11.26 -7.93
N VAL A 50 0.45 10.53 -8.16
CA VAL A 50 0.87 9.42 -7.30
C VAL A 50 2.18 9.82 -6.62
N MET A 51 2.13 10.03 -5.31
CA MET A 51 3.30 10.24 -4.47
C MET A 51 3.73 8.89 -3.90
N TYR A 52 4.85 8.37 -4.39
CA TYR A 52 5.40 7.08 -4.03
C TYR A 52 6.92 7.17 -3.93
N LEU A 53 7.45 6.95 -2.75
CA LEU A 53 8.88 6.93 -2.46
C LEU A 53 9.17 5.80 -1.48
N ASP A 54 9.56 4.64 -2.00
CA ASP A 54 9.92 3.50 -1.18
C ASP A 54 11.35 3.67 -0.63
N GLU A 55 11.47 3.87 0.68
CA GLU A 55 12.74 4.05 1.38
C GLU A 55 13.57 2.75 1.46
N ALA A 56 12.90 1.59 1.38
CA ALA A 56 13.57 0.29 1.32
C ALA A 56 14.30 0.06 -0.02
N GLY A 57 14.07 0.93 -1.01
CA GLY A 57 14.74 0.87 -2.30
C GLY A 57 14.18 -0.19 -3.26
N SER A 58 13.07 -0.84 -2.93
CA SER A 58 12.41 -1.82 -3.83
C SER A 58 11.68 -1.13 -4.98
N GLY A 59 11.32 0.14 -4.81
CA GLY A 59 10.60 0.92 -5.81
C GLY A 59 9.28 0.23 -6.20
N LEU A 60 8.93 0.27 -7.49
CA LEU A 60 7.70 -0.35 -7.99
C LEU A 60 7.73 -1.89 -7.99
N THR A 61 8.81 -2.52 -7.56
CA THR A 61 8.87 -3.98 -7.38
C THR A 61 8.39 -4.44 -6.00
N HIS A 62 8.07 -3.50 -5.10
CA HIS A 62 7.43 -3.80 -3.83
C HIS A 62 6.02 -4.35 -4.07
N GLU A 63 5.82 -5.68 -3.95
CA GLU A 63 4.62 -6.37 -4.44
C GLU A 63 3.32 -5.83 -3.83
N PHE A 64 3.29 -5.54 -2.52
CA PHE A 64 2.12 -4.96 -1.86
C PHE A 64 1.70 -3.64 -2.53
N PHE A 65 2.63 -2.66 -2.61
CA PHE A 65 2.32 -1.37 -3.21
C PHE A 65 2.09 -1.45 -4.72
N ALA A 66 2.80 -2.34 -5.43
CA ALA A 66 2.59 -2.56 -6.85
C ALA A 66 1.14 -2.97 -7.15
N LYS A 67 0.58 -3.89 -6.35
CA LYS A 67 -0.82 -4.32 -6.47
C LYS A 67 -1.81 -3.22 -6.09
N VAL A 68 -1.55 -2.47 -5.01
CA VAL A 68 -2.39 -1.32 -4.61
C VAL A 68 -2.42 -0.28 -5.72
N LEU A 69 -1.26 0.05 -6.31
CA LEU A 69 -1.18 1.04 -7.38
C LEU A 69 -1.79 0.54 -8.70
N ASP A 70 -1.72 -0.76 -9.00
CA ASP A 70 -2.36 -1.34 -10.18
C ASP A 70 -3.88 -1.27 -10.10
N SER A 71 -4.47 -1.66 -8.98
CA SER A 71 -5.91 -1.56 -8.75
C SER A 71 -6.40 -0.12 -8.66
N PHE A 72 -5.60 0.79 -8.05
CA PHE A 72 -5.85 2.23 -8.07
C PHE A 72 -5.87 2.76 -9.50
N LYS A 73 -4.83 2.47 -10.30
CA LYS A 73 -4.71 2.88 -11.70
C LYS A 73 -5.90 2.40 -12.52
N THR A 74 -6.21 1.11 -12.47
CA THR A 74 -7.32 0.52 -13.25
C THR A 74 -8.66 1.18 -12.91
N THR A 75 -8.89 1.48 -11.62
CA THR A 75 -10.12 2.15 -11.17
C THR A 75 -10.16 3.62 -11.59
N ALA A 76 -9.03 4.33 -11.53
CA ALA A 76 -8.91 5.72 -11.99
C ALA A 76 -9.15 5.83 -13.51
N GLU A 77 -8.55 4.93 -14.29
CA GLU A 77 -8.75 4.85 -15.75
C GLU A 77 -10.23 4.61 -16.11
N ALA A 78 -10.90 3.69 -15.39
CA ALA A 78 -12.34 3.44 -15.59
C ALA A 78 -13.20 4.67 -15.26
N ALA A 79 -12.74 5.57 -14.39
CA ALA A 79 -13.36 6.85 -14.08
C ALA A 79 -12.91 7.98 -15.04
N GLY A 80 -12.06 7.70 -16.02
CA GLY A 80 -11.58 8.65 -17.03
C GLY A 80 -10.39 9.51 -16.57
N TYR A 81 -9.64 9.07 -15.56
CA TYR A 81 -8.45 9.75 -15.07
C TYR A 81 -7.16 9.04 -15.50
N ASP A 82 -6.18 9.83 -15.91
CA ASP A 82 -4.78 9.39 -16.04
C ASP A 82 -4.06 9.49 -14.70
N ILE A 83 -2.89 8.85 -14.57
CA ILE A 83 -2.03 8.98 -13.41
C ILE A 83 -0.64 9.51 -13.78
N THR A 84 -0.05 10.30 -12.88
CA THR A 84 1.31 10.83 -13.00
C THR A 84 2.07 10.62 -11.69
N PHE A 85 3.22 9.96 -11.75
CA PHE A 85 4.12 9.91 -10.59
C PHE A 85 4.71 11.31 -10.33
N ILE A 86 4.63 11.74 -9.09
CA ILE A 86 5.08 13.07 -8.66
C ILE A 86 6.48 12.94 -8.04
N ASN A 87 7.43 13.67 -8.63
CA ASN A 87 8.82 13.73 -8.19
C ASN A 87 9.15 15.14 -7.67
N ARG A 88 10.30 15.31 -7.01
CA ARG A 88 10.77 16.61 -6.50
C ARG A 88 11.27 17.53 -7.59
N ASP A 89 11.81 17.00 -8.68
CA ASP A 89 12.48 17.79 -9.71
C ASP A 89 11.86 17.58 -11.08
N VAL A 90 11.66 18.65 -11.83
CA VAL A 90 11.16 18.61 -13.20
C VAL A 90 12.16 19.30 -14.14
N GLY A 91 12.80 18.50 -14.98
CA GLY A 91 13.86 18.99 -15.87
C GLY A 91 15.05 19.54 -15.06
N LYS A 92 15.33 20.84 -15.18
CA LYS A 92 16.39 21.53 -14.43
C LYS A 92 15.87 22.35 -13.25
N GLN A 93 14.55 22.35 -13.02
CA GLN A 93 13.93 23.13 -11.96
C GLN A 93 13.77 22.26 -10.72
N LYS A 94 14.32 22.74 -9.60
CA LYS A 94 14.04 22.16 -8.29
C LYS A 94 12.66 22.61 -7.83
N MET A 95 11.84 21.68 -7.41
CA MET A 95 10.49 21.92 -6.91
C MET A 95 10.24 21.06 -5.68
N SER A 96 9.36 21.50 -4.79
CA SER A 96 8.77 20.61 -3.81
C SER A 96 7.76 19.69 -4.48
N THR A 97 7.38 18.60 -3.81
CA THR A 97 6.35 17.70 -4.32
C THR A 97 5.02 18.41 -4.54
N TYR A 98 4.65 19.35 -3.65
CA TYR A 98 3.46 20.17 -3.81
C TYR A 98 3.53 21.08 -5.03
N GLU A 99 4.66 21.78 -5.22
CA GLU A 99 4.87 22.61 -6.42
C GLU A 99 4.79 21.79 -7.70
N HIS A 100 5.31 20.56 -7.71
CA HIS A 100 5.18 19.66 -8.87
C HIS A 100 3.73 19.28 -9.12
N CYS A 101 2.94 18.98 -8.09
CA CYS A 101 1.51 18.75 -8.21
C CYS A 101 0.79 19.95 -8.86
N LYS A 102 1.10 21.17 -8.43
CA LYS A 102 0.56 22.41 -9.01
C LYS A 102 1.05 22.63 -10.44
N TYR A 103 2.33 22.39 -10.72
CA TYR A 103 2.90 22.49 -12.07
C TYR A 103 2.24 21.55 -13.06
N ARG A 104 1.98 20.29 -12.66
CA ARG A 104 1.24 19.30 -13.45
C ARG A 104 -0.26 19.53 -13.45
N ASN A 105 -0.74 20.43 -12.59
CA ASN A 105 -2.14 20.72 -12.38
C ASN A 105 -2.96 19.45 -12.13
N VAL A 106 -2.46 18.55 -11.24
CA VAL A 106 -3.20 17.32 -10.91
C VAL A 106 -4.47 17.67 -10.13
N ASP A 107 -5.55 16.92 -10.40
CA ASP A 107 -6.86 17.17 -9.78
C ASP A 107 -6.93 16.60 -8.34
N GLY A 108 -6.08 15.65 -8.01
CA GLY A 108 -5.95 15.04 -6.70
C GLY A 108 -4.68 14.21 -6.58
N VAL A 109 -4.32 13.81 -5.36
CA VAL A 109 -3.09 13.07 -5.06
C VAL A 109 -3.37 11.87 -4.17
N ILE A 110 -2.84 10.70 -4.54
CA ILE A 110 -2.69 9.56 -3.63
C ILE A 110 -1.26 9.56 -3.06
N ILE A 111 -1.12 9.39 -1.75
CA ILE A 111 0.16 9.17 -1.06
C ILE A 111 0.19 7.73 -0.58
N ALA A 112 0.94 6.87 -1.26
CA ALA A 112 0.93 5.43 -1.03
C ALA A 112 2.07 4.94 -0.14
N CYS A 113 3.28 5.41 -0.38
CA CYS A 113 4.48 5.01 0.36
C CYS A 113 5.46 6.18 0.39
N THR A 114 5.88 6.60 1.58
CA THR A 114 6.85 7.69 1.77
C THR A 114 7.16 7.85 3.27
N ASP A 115 8.18 8.64 3.59
CA ASP A 115 8.30 9.21 4.93
C ASP A 115 7.18 10.23 5.18
N PHE A 116 6.14 9.78 5.88
CA PHE A 116 4.97 10.61 6.21
C PHE A 116 5.29 11.77 7.18
N THR A 117 6.49 11.81 7.75
CA THR A 117 6.95 12.91 8.62
C THR A 117 7.72 13.98 7.85
N SER A 118 7.95 13.79 6.56
CA SER A 118 8.71 14.72 5.72
C SER A 118 7.96 16.03 5.47
N GLN A 119 8.69 17.14 5.32
CA GLN A 119 8.15 18.45 4.98
C GLN A 119 7.36 18.43 3.66
N ASP A 120 7.82 17.66 2.67
CA ASP A 120 7.14 17.53 1.37
C ASP A 120 5.73 16.96 1.50
N VAL A 121 5.56 15.94 2.37
CA VAL A 121 4.23 15.38 2.65
C VAL A 121 3.34 16.42 3.32
N TYR A 122 3.85 17.13 4.35
CA TYR A 122 3.08 18.17 5.03
C TYR A 122 2.66 19.32 4.10
N GLU A 123 3.48 19.69 3.11
CA GLU A 123 3.08 20.69 2.12
C GLU A 123 1.91 20.23 1.27
N VAL A 124 1.91 18.97 0.82
CA VAL A 124 0.79 18.40 0.06
C VAL A 124 -0.46 18.26 0.94
N ILE A 125 -0.31 17.76 2.17
CA ILE A 125 -1.40 17.57 3.12
C ILE A 125 -2.06 18.90 3.50
N ASN A 126 -1.28 19.96 3.72
CA ASN A 126 -1.80 21.28 4.09
C ASN A 126 -2.26 22.12 2.88
N GLY A 127 -1.99 21.64 1.67
CA GLY A 127 -2.40 22.30 0.43
C GLY A 127 -3.90 22.18 0.14
N ASP A 128 -4.30 22.75 -0.99
CA ASP A 128 -5.67 22.81 -1.47
C ASP A 128 -6.08 21.64 -2.38
N ILE A 129 -5.14 20.73 -2.69
CA ILE A 129 -5.37 19.58 -3.55
C ILE A 129 -6.08 18.48 -2.74
N PRO A 130 -7.10 17.79 -3.27
CA PRO A 130 -7.68 16.59 -2.68
C PRO A 130 -6.61 15.50 -2.49
N VAL A 131 -6.57 14.90 -1.30
CA VAL A 131 -5.57 13.88 -0.95
C VAL A 131 -6.25 12.66 -0.33
N VAL A 132 -5.77 11.49 -0.72
CA VAL A 132 -6.02 10.20 -0.05
C VAL A 132 -4.67 9.58 0.32
N THR A 133 -4.54 9.10 1.55
CA THR A 133 -3.34 8.40 2.03
C THR A 133 -3.58 6.91 2.18
N ILE A 134 -2.53 6.12 2.01
CA ILE A 134 -2.55 4.67 2.29
C ILE A 134 -1.76 4.43 3.58
N ASP A 135 -2.37 3.70 4.51
CA ASP A 135 -1.79 3.25 5.78
C ASP A 135 -1.22 4.37 6.69
N HIS A 136 -1.63 5.62 6.45
CA HIS A 136 -1.28 6.74 7.33
C HIS A 136 -2.46 7.71 7.49
N ILE A 137 -2.70 8.19 8.72
CA ILE A 137 -3.81 9.07 9.05
C ILE A 137 -3.29 10.49 9.25
N PHE A 138 -3.90 11.45 8.56
CA PHE A 138 -3.79 12.87 8.84
C PHE A 138 -5.16 13.44 9.20
N ASP A 139 -5.19 14.38 10.13
CA ASP A 139 -6.43 15.07 10.49
C ASP A 139 -7.06 15.74 9.27
N CYS A 140 -8.38 15.61 9.16
CA CYS A 140 -9.15 16.18 8.06
C CYS A 140 -8.73 15.71 6.64
N ARG A 141 -8.13 14.53 6.51
CA ARG A 141 -7.82 13.88 5.22
C ARG A 141 -8.42 12.48 5.20
N THR A 142 -8.70 11.98 4.00
CA THR A 142 -9.16 10.59 3.82
C THR A 142 -7.95 9.67 3.87
N ALA A 143 -8.07 8.58 4.65
CA ALA A 143 -7.07 7.54 4.75
C ALA A 143 -7.69 6.17 4.48
N ILE A 144 -7.03 5.36 3.66
CA ILE A 144 -7.38 3.94 3.48
C ILE A 144 -6.34 3.13 4.26
N MET A 145 -6.82 2.39 5.24
CA MET A 145 -5.98 1.68 6.21
C MET A 145 -6.15 0.18 6.08
N SER A 146 -5.05 -0.55 6.09
CA SER A 146 -5.08 -1.99 6.37
C SER A 146 -5.45 -2.22 7.84
N ASN A 147 -6.28 -3.23 8.12
CA ASN A 147 -6.62 -3.59 9.49
C ASN A 147 -5.50 -4.39 10.17
N ASN A 148 -4.41 -3.69 10.47
CA ASN A 148 -3.20 -4.28 11.03
C ASN A 148 -3.42 -4.93 12.41
N GLU A 149 -4.28 -4.35 13.27
CA GLU A 149 -4.59 -4.92 14.58
C GLU A 149 -5.34 -6.25 14.44
N LYS A 150 -6.37 -6.30 13.58
CA LYS A 150 -7.13 -7.51 13.30
C LYS A 150 -6.25 -8.59 12.64
N GLY A 151 -5.37 -8.21 11.72
CA GLY A 151 -4.44 -9.13 11.09
C GLY A 151 -3.54 -9.84 12.10
N MET A 152 -2.96 -9.09 13.02
CA MET A 152 -2.15 -9.66 14.09
C MET A 152 -3.01 -10.53 15.04
N GLU A 153 -4.23 -10.12 15.34
CA GLU A 153 -5.15 -10.92 16.16
C GLU A 153 -5.48 -12.26 15.50
N GLU A 154 -5.79 -12.28 14.21
CA GLU A 154 -6.08 -13.52 13.47
C GLU A 154 -4.87 -14.46 13.45
N LEU A 155 -3.67 -13.93 13.19
CA LEU A 155 -2.44 -14.71 13.19
C LEU A 155 -2.12 -15.28 14.59
N ILE A 156 -2.22 -14.48 15.65
CA ILE A 156 -2.01 -14.95 17.05
C ILE A 156 -3.05 -16.01 17.43
N ASN A 157 -4.30 -15.80 17.05
CA ASN A 157 -5.36 -16.78 17.30
C ASN A 157 -5.05 -18.12 16.62
N TYR A 158 -4.55 -18.08 15.39
CA TYR A 158 -4.18 -19.27 14.64
C TYR A 158 -3.02 -20.02 15.30
N VAL A 159 -1.88 -19.36 15.56
CA VAL A 159 -0.73 -20.04 16.15
C VAL A 159 -1.00 -20.52 17.58
N THR A 160 -1.84 -19.80 18.33
CA THR A 160 -2.28 -20.21 19.65
C THR A 160 -3.15 -21.48 19.61
N LYS A 161 -4.01 -21.60 18.60
CA LYS A 161 -4.80 -22.81 18.34
C LYS A 161 -3.90 -24.00 17.98
N MET A 162 -2.76 -23.75 17.34
CA MET A 162 -1.72 -24.76 17.05
C MET A 162 -0.80 -25.06 18.25
N GLY A 163 -1.12 -24.58 19.45
CA GLY A 163 -0.39 -24.89 20.68
C GLY A 163 0.71 -23.89 21.06
N HIS A 164 1.09 -22.98 20.18
CA HIS A 164 2.18 -22.04 20.44
C HIS A 164 1.86 -21.06 21.57
N ARG A 165 2.83 -20.88 22.49
CA ARG A 165 2.77 -19.93 23.62
C ARG A 165 4.07 -19.12 23.76
N LYS A 166 5.18 -19.62 23.20
CA LYS A 166 6.47 -18.95 23.13
C LYS A 166 6.60 -18.32 21.75
N ILE A 167 6.18 -17.07 21.64
CA ILE A 167 6.03 -16.36 20.35
C ILE A 167 6.93 -15.14 20.32
N ALA A 168 7.83 -15.05 19.35
CA ALA A 168 8.64 -13.89 19.08
C ALA A 168 8.09 -13.07 17.91
N PHE A 169 8.48 -11.80 17.85
CA PHE A 169 8.12 -10.90 16.75
C PHE A 169 9.32 -10.05 16.34
N ILE A 170 9.75 -10.20 15.10
CA ILE A 170 10.67 -9.29 14.43
C ILE A 170 9.79 -8.25 13.72
N GLN A 171 9.77 -7.01 14.22
CA GLN A 171 8.95 -5.95 13.68
C GLN A 171 9.68 -5.23 12.52
N GLY A 172 8.92 -4.47 11.70
CA GLY A 172 9.49 -3.59 10.70
C GLY A 172 10.10 -2.32 11.32
N ASN A 173 10.70 -1.47 10.49
CA ASN A 173 11.15 -0.15 10.88
C ASN A 173 9.98 0.70 11.40
N ARG A 174 10.31 1.68 12.24
CA ARG A 174 9.32 2.51 12.94
C ARG A 174 8.39 3.23 11.95
N SER A 175 7.12 2.91 12.04
CA SER A 175 6.04 3.48 11.21
C SER A 175 4.69 3.31 11.90
N ALA A 176 3.66 4.03 11.45
CA ALA A 176 2.30 3.85 11.95
C ALA A 176 1.80 2.40 11.77
N VAL A 177 2.22 1.72 10.70
CA VAL A 177 1.91 0.31 10.45
C VAL A 177 2.58 -0.59 11.49
N ALA A 178 3.88 -0.41 11.73
CA ALA A 178 4.63 -1.19 12.71
C ALA A 178 4.04 -1.03 14.13
N GLU A 179 3.70 0.20 14.52
CA GLU A 179 3.08 0.48 15.82
C GLU A 179 1.71 -0.20 15.97
N ARG A 180 0.87 -0.20 14.93
CA ARG A 180 -0.43 -0.89 14.94
C ARG A 180 -0.28 -2.41 14.96
N ARG A 181 0.66 -2.98 14.20
CA ARG A 181 0.95 -4.43 14.24
C ARG A 181 1.45 -4.84 15.62
N LEU A 182 2.36 -4.06 16.22
CA LEU A 182 2.87 -4.33 17.55
C LEU A 182 1.76 -4.24 18.64
N ALA A 183 0.92 -3.21 18.56
CA ALA A 183 -0.23 -3.07 19.47
C ALA A 183 -1.22 -4.25 19.32
N GLY A 184 -1.53 -4.65 18.09
CA GLY A 184 -2.36 -5.83 17.80
C GLY A 184 -1.75 -7.12 18.35
N PHE A 185 -0.44 -7.30 18.18
CA PHE A 185 0.31 -8.44 18.71
C PHE A 185 0.18 -8.54 20.24
N TYR A 186 0.51 -7.47 20.97
CA TYR A 186 0.42 -7.46 22.43
C TYR A 186 -1.02 -7.66 22.93
N LYS A 187 -1.99 -6.99 22.31
CA LYS A 187 -3.41 -7.11 22.65
C LYS A 187 -3.90 -8.55 22.47
N ALA A 188 -3.56 -9.17 21.36
CA ALA A 188 -3.96 -10.55 21.08
C ALA A 188 -3.27 -11.55 22.03
N CYS A 189 -1.97 -11.40 22.29
CA CYS A 189 -1.24 -12.22 23.26
C CYS A 189 -1.86 -12.09 24.65
N MET A 190 -2.11 -10.88 25.13
CA MET A 190 -2.75 -10.64 26.43
C MET A 190 -4.14 -11.29 26.51
N THR A 191 -4.96 -11.17 25.48
CA THR A 191 -6.30 -11.78 25.41
C THR A 191 -6.24 -13.31 25.49
N ARG A 192 -5.15 -13.91 25.00
CA ARG A 192 -4.91 -15.36 25.01
C ARG A 192 -4.11 -15.83 26.24
N GLY A 193 -3.80 -14.95 27.19
CA GLY A 193 -3.01 -15.26 28.38
C GLY A 193 -1.56 -15.61 28.09
N ILE A 194 -1.01 -15.11 26.97
CA ILE A 194 0.40 -15.30 26.58
C ILE A 194 1.21 -14.17 27.15
N SER A 195 2.21 -14.52 27.96
CA SER A 195 3.23 -13.57 28.41
C SER A 195 4.30 -13.42 27.33
N VAL A 196 4.44 -12.22 26.81
CA VAL A 196 5.45 -11.89 25.80
C VAL A 196 6.76 -11.58 26.51
N ASP A 197 7.83 -12.31 26.16
CA ASP A 197 9.18 -12.00 26.62
C ASP A 197 9.67 -10.73 25.87
N PRO A 198 10.06 -9.66 26.58
CA PRO A 198 10.53 -8.44 25.92
C PRO A 198 11.75 -8.67 25.01
N ASP A 199 12.59 -9.66 25.33
CA ASP A 199 13.76 -10.01 24.53
C ASP A 199 13.41 -10.72 23.21
N TRP A 200 12.14 -11.09 23.02
CA TRP A 200 11.64 -11.69 21.79
C TRP A 200 10.97 -10.67 20.85
N ILE A 201 10.95 -9.41 21.22
CA ILE A 201 10.51 -8.32 20.35
C ILE A 201 11.76 -7.65 19.77
N LEU A 202 12.04 -7.96 18.50
CA LEU A 202 13.27 -7.51 17.84
C LEU A 202 12.95 -6.41 16.83
N ASN A 203 13.86 -5.43 16.75
CA ASN A 203 13.76 -4.36 15.74
C ASN A 203 14.40 -4.83 14.44
N GLY A 204 13.59 -5.07 13.45
CA GLY A 204 13.98 -5.35 12.07
C GLY A 204 13.64 -4.20 11.14
N ASP A 205 13.58 -4.51 9.85
CA ASP A 205 13.14 -3.61 8.79
C ASP A 205 12.16 -4.34 7.87
N TYR A 206 11.32 -3.59 7.18
CA TYR A 206 10.55 -4.13 6.06
C TYR A 206 11.45 -4.41 4.86
N HIS A 207 11.12 -5.42 4.07
CA HIS A 207 11.83 -5.81 2.85
C HIS A 207 13.34 -6.04 3.04
N ASN A 208 13.76 -6.47 4.23
CA ASN A 208 15.17 -6.69 4.55
C ASN A 208 15.44 -8.14 5.03
N PRO A 209 15.54 -9.10 4.10
CA PRO A 209 15.81 -10.50 4.44
C PRO A 209 17.19 -10.71 5.08
N ASP A 210 18.19 -9.88 4.76
CA ASP A 210 19.53 -9.99 5.35
C ASP A 210 19.54 -9.64 6.83
N LEU A 211 18.81 -8.62 7.25
CA LEU A 211 18.66 -8.28 8.65
C LEU A 211 17.85 -9.36 9.37
N THR A 212 16.74 -9.80 8.80
CA THR A 212 15.88 -10.85 9.37
C THR A 212 16.64 -12.16 9.53
N TYR A 213 17.50 -12.52 8.56
CA TYR A 213 18.40 -13.67 8.67
C TYR A 213 19.29 -13.57 9.92
N LYS A 214 19.95 -12.42 10.15
CA LYS A 214 20.83 -12.20 11.31
C LYS A 214 20.06 -12.28 12.62
N LEU A 215 18.93 -11.59 12.71
CA LEU A 215 18.07 -11.56 13.91
C LEU A 215 17.52 -12.95 14.24
N THR A 216 17.13 -13.72 13.22
CA THR A 216 16.63 -15.09 13.41
C THR A 216 17.74 -16.00 13.94
N LYS A 217 18.96 -15.93 13.41
CA LYS A 217 20.11 -16.70 13.95
C LYS A 217 20.40 -16.33 15.39
N GLU A 218 20.43 -15.05 15.71
CA GLU A 218 20.63 -14.58 17.08
C GLU A 218 19.56 -15.15 18.01
N LEU A 219 18.28 -15.01 17.64
CA LEU A 219 17.14 -15.46 18.41
C LEU A 219 17.19 -16.97 18.69
N LEU A 220 17.48 -17.77 17.65
CA LEU A 220 17.53 -19.22 17.74
C LEU A 220 18.81 -19.76 18.42
N SER A 221 19.82 -18.93 18.63
CA SER A 221 21.05 -19.27 19.37
C SER A 221 20.90 -19.10 20.89
N ARG A 222 19.83 -18.49 21.38
CA ARG A 222 19.55 -18.27 22.80
C ARG A 222 19.13 -19.59 23.47
N GLU A 223 19.37 -19.73 24.78
CA GLU A 223 18.90 -20.90 25.58
C GLU A 223 17.36 -20.94 25.60
N ASN A 224 16.73 -19.79 25.92
CA ASN A 224 15.27 -19.65 25.87
C ASN A 224 14.84 -19.27 24.47
N LYS A 225 14.35 -20.26 23.72
CA LYS A 225 13.92 -20.08 22.31
C LYS A 225 12.41 -19.99 22.19
N PRO A 226 11.90 -19.15 21.28
CA PRO A 226 10.49 -19.19 20.89
C PRO A 226 10.19 -20.48 20.11
N THR A 227 8.92 -20.84 20.00
CA THR A 227 8.45 -21.93 19.13
C THR A 227 7.84 -21.40 17.83
N CYS A 228 7.56 -20.10 17.79
CA CYS A 228 7.00 -19.42 16.63
C CYS A 228 7.58 -18.01 16.54
N VAL A 229 7.94 -17.57 15.34
CA VAL A 229 8.45 -16.22 15.06
C VAL A 229 7.60 -15.54 14.00
N PHE A 230 7.10 -14.35 14.34
CA PHE A 230 6.41 -13.47 13.41
C PHE A 230 7.42 -12.58 12.69
N MET A 231 7.26 -12.44 11.40
CA MET A 231 8.10 -11.63 10.54
C MET A 231 7.46 -10.28 10.22
N PRO A 232 8.24 -9.23 9.89
CA PRO A 232 7.68 -7.92 9.54
C PRO A 232 6.82 -7.99 8.26
N ASP A 233 7.25 -8.81 7.30
CA ASP A 233 6.59 -9.07 6.03
C ASP A 233 7.03 -10.41 5.43
N ASP A 234 6.36 -10.86 4.39
CA ASP A 234 6.65 -12.15 3.72
C ASP A 234 8.01 -12.15 3.00
N TYR A 235 8.45 -10.99 2.48
CA TYR A 235 9.75 -10.90 1.80
C TYR A 235 10.90 -11.06 2.80
N SER A 236 10.80 -10.40 3.94
CA SER A 236 11.75 -10.53 5.05
C SER A 236 11.78 -11.96 5.62
N ALA A 237 10.64 -12.68 5.60
CA ALA A 237 10.55 -14.07 6.05
C ALA A 237 11.51 -15.01 5.29
N MET A 238 11.88 -14.70 4.05
CA MET A 238 12.87 -15.49 3.30
C MET A 238 14.23 -15.54 4.00
N GLY A 239 14.62 -14.44 4.68
CA GLY A 239 15.83 -14.41 5.50
C GLY A 239 15.75 -15.38 6.67
N ALA A 240 14.59 -15.47 7.33
CA ALA A 240 14.38 -16.41 8.44
C ALA A 240 14.45 -17.88 7.97
N PHE A 241 13.83 -18.22 6.84
CA PHE A 241 13.95 -19.56 6.26
C PHE A 241 15.41 -19.94 5.97
N ASN A 242 16.18 -19.01 5.41
CA ASN A 242 17.61 -19.23 5.13
C ASN A 242 18.41 -19.43 6.43
N ALA A 243 18.14 -18.65 7.47
CA ALA A 243 18.78 -18.76 8.77
C ALA A 243 18.52 -20.13 9.42
N VAL A 244 17.26 -20.57 9.45
CA VAL A 244 16.85 -21.85 10.00
C VAL A 244 17.55 -22.99 9.26
N LYS A 245 17.54 -22.98 7.93
CA LYS A 245 18.20 -23.99 7.09
C LYS A 245 19.70 -24.05 7.34
N GLU A 246 20.40 -22.90 7.45
CA GLU A 246 21.84 -22.85 7.68
C GLU A 246 22.23 -23.38 9.09
N MET A 247 21.33 -23.19 10.07
CA MET A 247 21.51 -23.75 11.42
C MET A 247 21.21 -25.25 11.50
N GLY A 248 20.86 -25.90 10.38
CA GLY A 248 20.49 -27.32 10.33
C GLY A 248 19.14 -27.62 10.94
N LEU A 249 18.28 -26.60 11.09
CA LEU A 249 16.93 -26.69 11.62
C LEU A 249 15.91 -26.72 10.48
N SER A 250 14.68 -27.08 10.81
CA SER A 250 13.57 -27.24 9.88
C SER A 250 12.39 -26.36 10.24
N VAL A 251 11.67 -25.88 9.21
CA VAL A 251 10.38 -25.21 9.32
C VAL A 251 9.33 -26.18 8.78
N PRO A 252 8.28 -26.50 9.52
CA PRO A 252 7.87 -25.94 10.83
C PRO A 252 8.35 -26.74 12.05
N GLU A 253 9.09 -27.85 11.87
CA GLU A 253 9.33 -28.88 12.89
C GLU A 253 10.11 -28.34 14.11
N ASP A 254 11.16 -27.52 13.88
CA ASP A 254 11.98 -26.95 14.94
C ASP A 254 11.53 -25.53 15.30
N ILE A 255 10.98 -24.80 14.36
CA ILE A 255 10.50 -23.42 14.52
C ILE A 255 9.41 -23.08 13.51
N SER A 256 8.30 -22.57 13.97
CA SER A 256 7.24 -22.04 13.13
C SER A 256 7.53 -20.61 12.70
N ILE A 257 7.23 -20.26 11.45
CA ILE A 257 7.42 -18.92 10.88
C ILE A 257 6.08 -18.42 10.35
N VAL A 258 5.76 -17.16 10.70
CA VAL A 258 4.54 -16.47 10.26
C VAL A 258 4.93 -15.17 9.58
N GLY A 259 4.38 -14.93 8.39
CA GLY A 259 4.57 -13.70 7.61
C GLY A 259 3.43 -12.71 7.74
N TYR A 260 3.52 -11.69 6.89
CA TYR A 260 2.48 -10.66 6.70
C TYR A 260 2.56 -10.14 5.27
N ASP A 261 1.44 -9.77 4.65
CA ASP A 261 1.17 -9.20 3.33
C ASP A 261 0.51 -10.18 2.35
N GLY A 262 0.84 -11.47 2.38
CA GLY A 262 0.28 -12.48 1.47
C GLY A 262 0.81 -12.34 0.04
N ILE A 263 2.12 -12.03 -0.12
CA ILE A 263 2.72 -11.90 -1.44
C ILE A 263 2.76 -13.25 -2.18
N ALA A 264 2.81 -13.21 -3.51
CA ALA A 264 2.77 -14.43 -4.32
C ALA A 264 3.94 -15.39 -4.01
N TYR A 265 5.12 -14.86 -3.74
CA TYR A 265 6.30 -15.66 -3.40
C TYR A 265 6.12 -16.47 -2.11
N SER A 266 5.37 -15.98 -1.13
CA SER A 266 5.12 -16.69 0.13
C SER A 266 4.47 -18.06 -0.10
N GLN A 267 3.73 -18.20 -1.19
CA GLN A 267 3.03 -19.43 -1.57
C GLN A 267 3.87 -20.37 -2.45
N LEU A 268 5.05 -19.93 -2.87
CA LEU A 268 6.02 -20.74 -3.63
C LEU A 268 7.10 -21.34 -2.74
N LEU A 269 7.18 -20.93 -1.46
CA LEU A 269 8.10 -21.51 -0.48
C LEU A 269 7.73 -22.97 -0.16
N SER A 270 8.71 -23.71 0.33
CA SER A 270 8.51 -25.09 0.84
C SER A 270 9.12 -25.18 2.24
N PRO A 271 8.26 -25.24 3.29
CA PRO A 271 6.80 -25.17 3.24
C PRO A 271 6.27 -23.80 2.82
N LYS A 272 5.00 -23.73 2.33
CA LYS A 272 4.30 -22.46 2.08
C LYS A 272 4.20 -21.65 3.37
N LEU A 273 4.39 -20.35 3.27
CA LEU A 273 4.33 -19.46 4.41
C LEU A 273 2.87 -19.23 4.86
N THR A 274 2.61 -19.41 6.15
CA THR A 274 1.40 -18.92 6.79
C THR A 274 1.53 -17.42 6.98
N THR A 275 0.57 -16.64 6.48
CA THR A 275 0.64 -15.18 6.44
C THR A 275 -0.74 -14.54 6.53
N TYR A 276 -0.79 -13.23 6.76
CA TYR A 276 -2.00 -12.45 6.63
C TYR A 276 -2.04 -11.77 5.26
N LEU A 277 -2.95 -12.25 4.40
CA LEU A 277 -3.15 -11.69 3.06
C LEU A 277 -3.93 -10.37 3.17
N GLN A 278 -3.28 -9.27 2.87
CA GLN A 278 -3.91 -7.95 2.76
C GLN A 278 -4.70 -7.83 1.45
N ASP A 279 -5.88 -7.21 1.51
CA ASP A 279 -6.72 -6.99 0.30
C ASP A 279 -6.24 -5.73 -0.45
N THR A 280 -5.11 -5.88 -1.15
CA THR A 280 -4.48 -4.82 -1.94
C THR A 280 -5.39 -4.27 -3.03
N ASP A 281 -6.24 -5.14 -3.61
CA ASP A 281 -7.17 -4.75 -4.66
C ASP A 281 -8.24 -3.81 -4.09
N LEU A 282 -8.85 -4.19 -2.96
CA LEU A 282 -9.87 -3.36 -2.32
C LEU A 282 -9.30 -2.04 -1.80
N ILE A 283 -8.04 -2.05 -1.29
CA ILE A 283 -7.33 -0.82 -0.88
C ILE A 283 -7.22 0.15 -2.05
N GLY A 284 -6.67 -0.28 -3.19
CA GLY A 284 -6.46 0.58 -4.35
C GLY A 284 -7.76 1.05 -4.99
N VAL A 285 -8.75 0.15 -5.13
CA VAL A 285 -10.10 0.49 -5.63
C VAL A 285 -10.76 1.54 -4.74
N THR A 286 -10.70 1.36 -3.42
CA THR A 286 -11.31 2.28 -2.45
C THR A 286 -10.61 3.63 -2.49
N ALA A 287 -9.28 3.66 -2.56
CA ALA A 287 -8.50 4.88 -2.67
C ALA A 287 -8.85 5.69 -3.93
N ALA A 288 -8.94 5.03 -5.08
CA ALA A 288 -9.31 5.69 -6.34
C ALA A 288 -10.72 6.27 -6.29
N LYS A 289 -11.70 5.48 -5.82
CA LYS A 289 -13.11 5.92 -5.70
C LYS A 289 -13.24 7.11 -4.75
N GLN A 290 -12.57 7.06 -3.61
CA GLN A 290 -12.60 8.16 -2.64
C GLN A 290 -11.93 9.42 -3.20
N LEU A 291 -10.78 9.30 -3.85
CA LEU A 291 -10.10 10.45 -4.43
C LEU A 291 -10.94 11.10 -5.55
N VAL A 292 -11.50 10.30 -6.46
CA VAL A 292 -12.39 10.80 -7.51
C VAL A 292 -13.63 11.47 -6.90
N SER A 293 -14.24 10.87 -5.86
CA SER A 293 -15.38 11.46 -5.18
C SER A 293 -15.05 12.81 -4.52
N LEU A 294 -13.88 12.93 -3.88
CA LEU A 294 -13.40 14.19 -3.29
C LEU A 294 -13.20 15.29 -4.36
N ILE A 295 -12.80 14.91 -5.57
CA ILE A 295 -12.62 15.82 -6.69
C ILE A 295 -13.97 16.23 -7.31
N GLU A 296 -14.84 15.25 -7.56
CA GLU A 296 -16.08 15.48 -8.33
C GLU A 296 -17.24 15.99 -7.47
N ASN A 297 -17.28 15.55 -6.22
CA ASN A 297 -18.35 15.82 -5.27
C ASN A 297 -17.85 16.38 -3.93
N PRO A 298 -17.03 17.45 -3.91
CA PRO A 298 -16.34 17.93 -2.70
C PRO A 298 -17.28 18.37 -1.58
N GLN A 299 -18.54 18.73 -1.91
CA GLN A 299 -19.54 19.18 -0.96
C GLN A 299 -20.24 18.04 -0.21
N THR A 300 -20.25 16.84 -0.78
CA THR A 300 -21.00 15.68 -0.27
C THR A 300 -20.12 14.50 0.11
N THR A 301 -18.82 14.53 -0.24
CA THR A 301 -17.88 13.46 0.10
C THR A 301 -17.24 13.75 1.46
N PHE A 302 -17.41 12.83 2.40
CA PHE A 302 -16.77 12.93 3.71
C PHE A 302 -15.31 12.54 3.64
N LYS A 303 -14.49 13.23 4.44
CA LYS A 303 -13.11 12.85 4.71
C LYS A 303 -13.14 11.89 5.90
N GLU A 304 -12.75 10.65 5.68
CA GLU A 304 -12.90 9.58 6.66
C GLU A 304 -11.71 8.61 6.63
N VAL A 305 -11.60 7.82 7.69
CA VAL A 305 -10.67 6.70 7.75
C VAL A 305 -11.43 5.43 7.40
N ILE A 306 -11.07 4.82 6.28
CA ILE A 306 -11.68 3.57 5.81
C ILE A 306 -10.70 2.44 6.07
N THR A 307 -11.12 1.45 6.83
CA THR A 307 -10.30 0.29 7.16
C THR A 307 -10.68 -0.89 6.30
N VAL A 308 -9.69 -1.53 5.68
CA VAL A 308 -9.85 -2.71 4.82
C VAL A 308 -9.31 -3.93 5.56
N ASP A 309 -10.14 -4.94 5.70
CA ASP A 309 -9.76 -6.22 6.29
C ASP A 309 -9.04 -7.09 5.25
N GLY A 310 -8.03 -7.81 5.70
CA GLY A 310 -7.46 -8.93 4.97
C GLY A 310 -8.00 -10.26 5.47
N LYS A 311 -7.24 -11.33 5.25
CA LYS A 311 -7.58 -12.68 5.73
C LYS A 311 -6.35 -13.51 6.02
N LEU A 312 -6.46 -14.42 6.97
CA LEU A 312 -5.46 -15.46 7.20
C LEU A 312 -5.31 -16.32 5.95
N LEU A 313 -4.07 -16.55 5.53
CA LEU A 313 -3.69 -17.49 4.50
C LEU A 313 -2.84 -18.58 5.17
N GLU A 314 -3.45 -19.71 5.41
CA GLU A 314 -2.79 -20.86 6.02
C GLU A 314 -1.81 -21.51 5.04
N GLY A 315 -0.59 -21.73 5.52
CA GLY A 315 0.47 -22.47 4.81
C GLY A 315 0.92 -23.68 5.62
N GLY A 316 2.12 -24.19 5.28
CA GLY A 316 2.75 -25.30 6.02
C GLY A 316 3.87 -24.86 6.96
N SER A 317 4.04 -23.55 7.22
CA SER A 317 5.15 -23.03 8.01
C SER A 317 4.86 -22.96 9.52
N VAL A 318 3.71 -23.42 9.96
CA VAL A 318 3.31 -23.51 11.37
C VAL A 318 2.98 -24.93 11.73
N SER A 319 3.67 -25.49 12.73
CA SER A 319 3.42 -26.85 13.26
C SER A 319 2.29 -26.85 14.30
N ASP A 320 1.56 -27.96 14.38
CA ASP A 320 0.66 -28.26 15.51
C ASP A 320 1.49 -28.93 16.60
N ILE A 321 1.58 -28.28 17.77
CA ILE A 321 2.36 -28.73 18.93
C ILE A 321 1.48 -28.98 20.17
N ASN A 322 0.15 -29.17 19.97
CA ASN A 322 -0.79 -29.51 21.04
C ASN A 322 -0.51 -30.87 21.68
#